data_1843b08bb1f76cc3d31dec992d041538
#
_entry.id   1843b08bb1f76cc3d31dec992d041538
#
_cell.length_a   1.000
_cell.length_b   1.000
_cell.length_c   1.000
_cell.angle_alpha   90.00
_cell.angle_beta   90.00
_cell.angle_gamma   90.00
#
_symmetry.space_group_name_H-M   'P 1'
#
loop_
_entity.id
_entity.type
_entity.pdbx_description
1 polymer ?
#
loop_
_entity_poly.entity_id
_entity_poly.type
_entity_poly.pdbx_seq_one_letter_code
_entity_poly.pdbx_strand_id
1 'polypeptide(L)'
;ITHVIRAEEHLPNTPRQLMLCEALGAAPPAYAHVPLILNRDRTKMSKRAGEAAVAVGDWRRAGVVPEALLAYLALLGFHPGDEREVLSRAELLECFALERVGRSGSIFDADKLRWVNAHLLRHAGGAELARWAAGALPAAARDLPAAELERLLEGVRGNLATLGDLPGELAPFLEERPAPEPEAAAALEPAAARALCGELAAALGGLAEWSEEGFKSTIRAVGARLGRRGRELFEPARAALPGRVHGPELPRVA
;
A
#
# COMPACT_ATOMS: atom_id res chain seq x y z
N ILE A 1 -5.83 13.27 34.49
CA ILE A 1 -6.48 13.56 33.18
C ILE A 1 -6.62 15.06 33.06
N THR A 2 -6.00 15.65 32.08
CA THR A 2 -6.03 17.10 31.83
C THR A 2 -7.05 17.49 30.76
N HIS A 3 -7.26 16.62 29.78
CA HIS A 3 -8.14 16.85 28.63
C HIS A 3 -8.99 15.61 28.36
N VAL A 4 -10.26 15.83 27.96
CA VAL A 4 -11.17 14.80 27.46
C VAL A 4 -11.59 15.19 26.05
N ILE A 5 -11.01 14.54 25.06
CA ILE A 5 -11.34 14.73 23.64
C ILE A 5 -12.18 13.54 23.20
N ARG A 6 -13.42 13.78 22.76
CA ARG A 6 -14.39 12.72 22.46
C ARG A 6 -15.43 13.16 21.43
N ALA A 7 -16.20 12.20 20.91
CA ALA A 7 -17.24 12.52 19.96
C ALA A 7 -18.36 13.39 20.56
N GLU A 8 -18.94 14.24 19.74
CA GLU A 8 -20.02 15.20 20.10
C GLU A 8 -21.26 14.53 20.70
N GLU A 9 -21.52 13.25 20.41
CA GLU A 9 -22.61 12.48 21.03
C GLU A 9 -22.51 12.39 22.56
N HIS A 10 -21.35 12.66 23.12
CA HIS A 10 -21.13 12.71 24.56
C HIS A 10 -21.36 14.10 25.18
N LEU A 11 -21.69 15.10 24.37
CA LEU A 11 -21.97 16.46 24.86
C LEU A 11 -23.06 16.49 25.96
N PRO A 12 -24.18 15.73 25.84
CA PRO A 12 -25.20 15.67 26.89
C PRO A 12 -24.73 15.08 28.23
N ASN A 13 -23.62 14.35 28.21
CA ASN A 13 -23.05 13.74 29.43
C ASN A 13 -22.15 14.72 30.19
N THR A 14 -21.63 15.76 29.53
CA THR A 14 -20.66 16.70 30.09
C THR A 14 -21.17 17.42 31.33
N PRO A 15 -22.39 17.96 31.38
CA PRO A 15 -22.91 18.61 32.58
C PRO A 15 -22.94 17.69 33.80
N ARG A 16 -23.35 16.43 33.61
CA ARG A 16 -23.38 15.44 34.69
C ARG A 16 -22.00 15.14 35.23
N GLN A 17 -20.99 15.06 34.36
CA GLN A 17 -19.61 14.81 34.75
C GLN A 17 -18.99 16.02 35.46
N LEU A 18 -19.32 17.24 35.04
CA LEU A 18 -18.90 18.45 35.74
C LEU A 18 -19.47 18.51 37.17
N MET A 19 -20.74 18.19 37.34
CA MET A 19 -21.39 18.11 38.68
C MET A 19 -20.73 17.04 39.57
N LEU A 20 -20.33 15.91 39.00
CA LEU A 20 -19.58 14.87 39.73
C LEU A 20 -18.20 15.37 40.16
N CYS A 21 -17.47 16.07 39.31
CA CYS A 21 -16.19 16.68 39.67
C CYS A 21 -16.36 17.68 40.84
N GLU A 22 -17.36 18.53 40.74
CA GLU A 22 -17.69 19.51 41.80
C GLU A 22 -18.01 18.81 43.11
N ALA A 23 -18.90 17.81 43.12
CA ALA A 23 -19.25 17.03 44.32
C ALA A 23 -18.08 16.30 44.94
N LEU A 24 -17.08 15.92 44.16
CA LEU A 24 -15.85 15.25 44.61
C LEU A 24 -14.75 16.25 44.98
N GLY A 25 -14.96 17.55 44.86
CA GLY A 25 -13.93 18.57 45.06
C GLY A 25 -12.75 18.48 44.10
N ALA A 26 -12.98 17.89 42.90
CA ALA A 26 -11.95 17.70 41.89
C ALA A 26 -12.04 18.76 40.80
N ALA A 27 -10.89 19.27 40.35
CA ALA A 27 -10.87 20.17 39.21
C ALA A 27 -11.29 19.42 37.90
N PRO A 28 -12.26 19.94 37.12
CA PRO A 28 -12.68 19.31 35.90
C PRO A 28 -11.58 19.39 34.83
N PRO A 29 -11.46 18.38 33.95
CA PRO A 29 -10.59 18.46 32.79
C PRO A 29 -11.13 19.45 31.75
N ALA A 30 -10.27 19.90 30.82
CA ALA A 30 -10.73 20.59 29.64
C ALA A 30 -11.45 19.59 28.70
N TYR A 31 -12.61 19.99 28.15
CA TYR A 31 -13.38 19.15 27.24
C TYR A 31 -13.30 19.66 25.82
N ALA A 32 -13.07 18.73 24.86
CA ALA A 32 -13.23 18.98 23.45
C ALA A 32 -14.16 17.92 22.85
N HIS A 33 -15.17 18.37 22.09
CA HIS A 33 -16.11 17.49 21.40
C HIS A 33 -15.88 17.59 19.91
N VAL A 34 -15.46 16.46 19.30
CA VAL A 34 -15.18 16.36 17.87
C VAL A 34 -16.37 15.73 17.14
N PRO A 35 -16.58 16.07 15.85
CA PRO A 35 -17.69 15.50 15.08
C PRO A 35 -17.57 13.99 14.91
N LEU A 36 -18.69 13.37 14.54
CA LEU A 36 -18.74 11.93 14.23
C LEU A 36 -18.07 11.61 12.91
N ILE A 37 -17.49 10.42 12.82
CA ILE A 37 -17.11 9.81 11.56
C ILE A 37 -18.32 9.07 11.00
N LEU A 38 -18.65 9.34 9.75
CA LEU A 38 -19.83 8.88 9.06
C LEU A 38 -19.48 7.88 7.95
N ASN A 39 -20.40 7.00 7.64
CA ASN A 39 -20.38 6.19 6.43
C ASN A 39 -20.67 7.05 5.18
N ARG A 40 -20.52 6.47 3.97
CA ARG A 40 -20.83 7.16 2.69
C ARG A 40 -22.28 7.62 2.59
N ASP A 41 -23.22 6.92 3.23
CA ASP A 41 -24.65 7.29 3.33
C ASP A 41 -24.94 8.32 4.41
N ARG A 42 -23.88 8.87 5.05
CA ARG A 42 -23.95 9.82 6.18
C ARG A 42 -24.53 9.27 7.47
N THR A 43 -24.74 7.98 7.59
CA THR A 43 -25.05 7.34 8.86
C THR A 43 -23.81 7.27 9.74
N LYS A 44 -23.99 7.17 11.06
CA LYS A 44 -22.89 7.02 12.00
C LYS A 44 -22.13 5.72 11.74
N MET A 45 -20.81 5.79 11.58
CA MET A 45 -19.96 4.61 11.48
C MET A 45 -20.02 3.80 12.79
N SER A 46 -20.39 2.53 12.71
CA SER A 46 -20.64 1.68 13.87
C SER A 46 -20.10 0.27 13.66
N LYS A 47 -19.51 -0.31 14.71
CA LYS A 47 -19.04 -1.72 14.72
C LYS A 47 -20.15 -2.75 14.46
N ARG A 48 -21.42 -2.36 14.59
CA ARG A 48 -22.58 -3.27 14.45
C ARG A 48 -23.15 -3.31 13.03
N ALA A 49 -22.74 -2.40 12.16
CA ALA A 49 -23.32 -2.27 10.81
C ALA A 49 -22.78 -3.29 9.78
N GLY A 50 -21.80 -4.13 10.12
CA GLY A 50 -21.40 -5.29 9.32
C GLY A 50 -20.68 -5.03 7.97
N GLU A 51 -20.64 -3.81 7.49
CA GLU A 51 -20.23 -3.50 6.12
C GLU A 51 -18.81 -2.92 5.96
N ALA A 52 -18.16 -2.48 7.02
CA ALA A 52 -16.81 -1.93 6.92
C ALA A 52 -15.93 -2.42 8.07
N ALA A 53 -14.67 -2.66 7.78
CA ALA A 53 -13.65 -2.84 8.79
C ALA A 53 -13.59 -1.56 9.66
N VAL A 54 -13.95 -1.67 10.93
CA VAL A 54 -14.03 -0.53 11.86
C VAL A 54 -12.95 -0.65 12.94
N ALA A 55 -12.49 -1.87 13.21
CA ALA A 55 -11.46 -2.08 14.20
C ALA A 55 -10.05 -1.96 13.57
N VAL A 56 -9.11 -1.39 14.32
CA VAL A 56 -7.69 -1.29 13.89
C VAL A 56 -7.13 -2.66 13.46
N GLY A 57 -7.55 -3.74 14.16
CA GLY A 57 -7.15 -5.10 13.82
C GLY A 57 -7.60 -5.56 12.43
N ASP A 58 -8.72 -5.05 11.93
CA ASP A 58 -9.22 -5.40 10.58
C ASP A 58 -8.32 -4.77 9.52
N TRP A 59 -7.95 -3.50 9.69
CA TRP A 59 -7.04 -2.80 8.79
C TRP A 59 -5.64 -3.42 8.79
N ARG A 60 -5.15 -3.83 9.97
CA ARG A 60 -3.90 -4.58 10.06
C ARG A 60 -3.96 -5.88 9.27
N ARG A 61 -5.05 -6.65 9.38
CA ARG A 61 -5.24 -7.90 8.60
C ARG A 61 -5.37 -7.62 7.09
N ALA A 62 -5.94 -6.48 6.73
CA ALA A 62 -6.01 -6.03 5.34
C ALA A 62 -4.66 -5.51 4.79
N GLY A 63 -3.60 -5.49 5.59
CA GLY A 63 -2.27 -5.07 5.16
C GLY A 63 -2.06 -3.56 5.11
N VAL A 64 -2.87 -2.79 5.85
CA VAL A 64 -2.67 -1.35 6.02
C VAL A 64 -1.60 -1.12 7.08
N VAL A 65 -0.57 -0.33 6.76
CA VAL A 65 0.49 0.01 7.71
C VAL A 65 0.00 1.03 8.75
N PRO A 66 0.52 0.98 10.00
CA PRO A 66 0.07 1.87 11.07
C PRO A 66 0.19 3.35 10.73
N GLU A 67 1.24 3.73 10.04
CA GLU A 67 1.51 5.11 9.62
C GLU A 67 0.47 5.60 8.61
N ALA A 68 0.01 4.73 7.70
CA ALA A 68 -1.06 5.07 6.76
C ALA A 68 -2.40 5.27 7.46
N LEU A 69 -2.73 4.39 8.41
CA LEU A 69 -3.95 4.53 9.18
C LEU A 69 -3.91 5.81 10.02
N LEU A 70 -2.78 6.13 10.65
CA LEU A 70 -2.61 7.36 11.43
C LEU A 70 -2.77 8.61 10.55
N ALA A 71 -2.07 8.67 9.41
CA ALA A 71 -2.15 9.78 8.48
C ALA A 71 -3.58 9.98 7.97
N TYR A 72 -4.25 8.89 7.59
CA TYR A 72 -5.63 8.95 7.11
C TYR A 72 -6.62 9.38 8.21
N LEU A 73 -6.51 8.85 9.42
CA LEU A 73 -7.38 9.25 10.54
C LEU A 73 -7.22 10.73 10.88
N ALA A 74 -6.01 11.28 10.77
CA ALA A 74 -5.79 12.71 10.93
C ALA A 74 -6.59 13.52 9.91
N LEU A 75 -6.61 13.10 8.63
CA LEU A 75 -7.37 13.80 7.58
C LEU A 75 -8.90 13.81 7.80
N LEU A 76 -9.44 12.88 8.59
CA LEU A 76 -10.89 12.82 8.84
C LEU A 76 -11.42 13.95 9.74
N GLY A 77 -10.57 14.65 10.43
CA GLY A 77 -11.03 15.69 11.34
C GLY A 77 -10.06 16.85 11.52
N PHE A 78 -8.89 16.79 10.92
CA PHE A 78 -7.83 17.78 11.09
C PHE A 78 -7.38 18.33 9.74
N HIS A 79 -7.04 19.62 9.70
CA HIS A 79 -6.49 20.27 8.53
C HIS A 79 -5.10 20.84 8.86
N PRO A 80 -4.02 20.40 8.17
CA PRO A 80 -2.65 20.83 8.49
C PRO A 80 -2.39 22.33 8.21
N GLY A 81 -3.25 22.97 7.45
CA GLY A 81 -3.12 24.37 7.03
C GLY A 81 -2.51 24.54 5.64
N ASP A 82 -2.20 23.45 4.99
CA ASP A 82 -1.69 23.39 3.62
C ASP A 82 -2.37 22.23 2.84
N GLU A 83 -1.96 21.99 1.58
CA GLU A 83 -2.58 20.99 0.71
C GLU A 83 -2.00 19.58 0.85
N ARG A 84 -1.15 19.31 1.85
CA ARG A 84 -0.58 17.98 2.05
C ARG A 84 -1.66 16.99 2.47
N GLU A 85 -1.75 15.90 1.73
CA GLU A 85 -2.71 14.82 2.01
C GLU A 85 -2.10 13.65 2.79
N VAL A 86 -0.78 13.53 2.83
CA VAL A 86 -0.08 12.50 3.58
C VAL A 86 0.96 13.16 4.47
N LEU A 87 0.78 13.02 5.77
CA LEU A 87 1.67 13.56 6.79
C LEU A 87 2.32 12.41 7.56
N SER A 88 3.61 12.51 7.77
CA SER A 88 4.33 11.64 8.68
C SER A 88 3.88 11.90 10.14
N ARG A 89 4.17 10.96 11.02
CA ARG A 89 3.90 11.14 12.46
C ARG A 89 4.63 12.37 13.03
N ALA A 90 5.85 12.64 12.58
CA ALA A 90 6.62 13.80 13.04
C ALA A 90 5.94 15.11 12.62
N GLU A 91 5.55 15.23 11.35
CA GLU A 91 4.83 16.40 10.84
C GLU A 91 3.47 16.59 11.53
N LEU A 92 2.74 15.49 11.80
CA LEU A 92 1.50 15.57 12.56
C LEU A 92 1.72 16.12 13.97
N LEU A 93 2.79 15.71 14.66
CA LEU A 93 3.11 16.22 16.00
C LEU A 93 3.49 17.71 15.97
N GLU A 94 4.12 18.18 14.91
CA GLU A 94 4.51 19.59 14.76
C GLU A 94 3.31 20.50 14.42
N CYS A 95 2.40 20.04 13.57
CA CYS A 95 1.31 20.88 13.08
C CYS A 95 -0.01 20.70 13.81
N PHE A 96 -0.17 19.66 14.66
CA PHE A 96 -1.43 19.37 15.33
C PHE A 96 -1.78 20.45 16.37
N ALA A 97 -2.99 20.97 16.25
CA ALA A 97 -3.61 21.85 17.23
C ALA A 97 -5.11 21.57 17.30
N LEU A 98 -5.70 21.61 18.50
CA LEU A 98 -7.15 21.39 18.68
C LEU A 98 -7.99 22.41 17.91
N GLU A 99 -7.52 23.63 17.76
CA GLU A 99 -8.16 24.72 17.02
C GLU A 99 -8.28 24.43 15.53
N ARG A 100 -7.45 23.53 15.00
CA ARG A 100 -7.46 23.09 13.60
C ARG A 100 -8.36 21.86 13.37
N VAL A 101 -8.94 21.30 14.42
CA VAL A 101 -9.90 20.20 14.26
C VAL A 101 -11.21 20.74 13.69
N GLY A 102 -11.66 20.13 12.61
CA GLY A 102 -12.89 20.49 11.91
C GLY A 102 -14.13 20.33 12.78
N ARG A 103 -15.19 21.09 12.46
CA ARG A 103 -16.46 21.06 13.17
C ARG A 103 -17.55 20.27 12.42
N SER A 104 -17.25 19.75 11.26
CA SER A 104 -18.20 18.99 10.42
C SER A 104 -17.84 17.51 10.44
N GLY A 105 -18.84 16.63 10.45
CA GLY A 105 -18.64 15.19 10.35
C GLY A 105 -17.92 14.82 9.06
N SER A 106 -16.92 13.93 9.18
CA SER A 106 -16.13 13.45 8.04
C SER A 106 -16.63 12.10 7.57
N ILE A 107 -16.70 11.90 6.27
CA ILE A 107 -17.08 10.63 5.66
C ILE A 107 -15.84 9.74 5.57
N PHE A 108 -15.94 8.52 6.11
CA PHE A 108 -14.90 7.51 5.95
C PHE A 108 -14.89 6.98 4.51
N ASP A 109 -13.73 7.05 3.88
CA ASP A 109 -13.47 6.56 2.53
C ASP A 109 -12.34 5.51 2.55
N ALA A 110 -12.71 4.24 2.36
CA ALA A 110 -11.76 3.14 2.34
C ALA A 110 -10.81 3.20 1.13
N ASP A 111 -11.27 3.76 0.01
CA ASP A 111 -10.44 3.89 -1.20
C ASP A 111 -9.36 4.96 -0.97
N LYS A 112 -9.70 6.05 -0.29
CA LYS A 112 -8.71 7.06 0.11
C LYS A 112 -7.69 6.51 1.11
N LEU A 113 -8.13 5.70 2.10
CA LEU A 113 -7.18 5.03 3.01
C LEU A 113 -6.24 4.09 2.24
N ARG A 114 -6.77 3.31 1.30
CA ARG A 114 -5.96 2.42 0.45
C ARG A 114 -4.96 3.22 -0.39
N TRP A 115 -5.37 4.35 -0.93
CA TRP A 115 -4.48 5.26 -1.66
C TRP A 115 -3.36 5.81 -0.77
N VAL A 116 -3.67 6.28 0.45
CA VAL A 116 -2.67 6.74 1.43
C VAL A 116 -1.67 5.63 1.74
N ASN A 117 -2.17 4.41 1.94
CA ASN A 117 -1.33 3.24 2.21
C ASN A 117 -0.39 2.93 1.05
N ALA A 118 -0.92 2.86 -0.19
CA ALA A 118 -0.11 2.65 -1.39
C ALA A 118 0.92 3.76 -1.59
N HIS A 119 0.57 5.01 -1.28
CA HIS A 119 1.49 6.14 -1.34
C HIS A 119 2.67 5.93 -0.39
N LEU A 120 2.41 5.58 0.88
CA LEU A 120 3.47 5.35 1.86
C LEU A 120 4.35 4.15 1.50
N LEU A 121 3.75 3.02 1.10
CA LEU A 121 4.51 1.83 0.66
C LEU A 121 5.44 2.15 -0.50
N ARG A 122 4.98 2.94 -1.47
CA ARG A 122 5.78 3.33 -2.65
C ARG A 122 6.96 4.21 -2.30
N HIS A 123 6.85 5.08 -1.30
CA HIS A 123 7.88 6.05 -0.92
C HIS A 123 8.73 5.63 0.27
N ALA A 124 8.40 4.51 0.92
CA ALA A 124 9.17 3.97 2.03
C ALA A 124 10.61 3.61 1.61
N GLY A 125 11.56 3.84 2.51
CA GLY A 125 12.91 3.30 2.37
C GLY A 125 12.93 1.77 2.52
N GLY A 126 13.93 1.09 1.95
CA GLY A 126 14.01 -0.38 1.94
C GLY A 126 13.89 -0.99 3.34
N ALA A 127 14.64 -0.49 4.31
CA ALA A 127 14.58 -0.97 5.71
C ALA A 127 13.21 -0.75 6.38
N GLU A 128 12.55 0.37 6.10
CA GLU A 128 11.22 0.64 6.63
C GLU A 128 10.17 -0.28 6.01
N LEU A 129 10.22 -0.46 4.70
CA LEU A 129 9.34 -1.36 3.98
C LEU A 129 9.53 -2.81 4.46
N ALA A 130 10.77 -3.27 4.66
CA ALA A 130 11.07 -4.58 5.20
C ALA A 130 10.50 -4.79 6.62
N ARG A 131 10.59 -3.76 7.47
CA ARG A 131 9.99 -3.76 8.81
C ARG A 131 8.46 -3.92 8.76
N TRP A 132 7.78 -3.19 7.89
CA TRP A 132 6.33 -3.33 7.71
C TRP A 132 5.94 -4.68 7.11
N ALA A 133 6.71 -5.14 6.13
CA ALA A 133 6.46 -6.37 5.41
C ALA A 133 6.65 -7.65 6.23
N ALA A 134 7.43 -7.63 7.32
CA ALA A 134 7.89 -8.82 8.05
C ALA A 134 6.79 -9.84 8.39
N GLY A 135 5.59 -9.37 8.75
CA GLY A 135 4.45 -10.23 9.06
C GLY A 135 3.65 -10.73 7.85
N ALA A 136 3.89 -10.16 6.66
CA ALA A 136 3.16 -10.46 5.42
C ALA A 136 4.04 -11.19 4.39
N LEU A 137 5.32 -11.38 4.67
CA LEU A 137 6.24 -12.08 3.78
C LEU A 137 5.83 -13.54 3.58
N PRO A 138 5.87 -14.06 2.34
CA PRO A 138 5.76 -15.49 2.08
C PRO A 138 6.96 -16.24 2.71
N ALA A 139 6.77 -17.52 3.01
CA ALA A 139 7.78 -18.33 3.71
C ALA A 139 9.16 -18.26 3.03
N ALA A 140 9.19 -18.41 1.70
CA ALA A 140 10.44 -18.38 0.93
C ALA A 140 11.22 -17.05 1.01
N ALA A 141 10.53 -15.93 1.33
CA ALA A 141 11.19 -14.63 1.46
C ALA A 141 11.71 -14.33 2.87
N ARG A 142 11.26 -15.08 3.89
CA ARG A 142 11.60 -14.79 5.29
C ARG A 142 13.07 -15.07 5.64
N ASP A 143 13.66 -16.04 4.95
CA ASP A 143 15.01 -16.50 5.21
C ASP A 143 16.04 -15.84 4.28
N LEU A 144 15.63 -14.92 3.41
CA LEU A 144 16.52 -14.18 2.53
C LEU A 144 17.43 -13.22 3.32
N PRO A 145 18.68 -13.02 2.85
CA PRO A 145 19.53 -11.97 3.39
C PRO A 145 18.87 -10.60 3.30
N ALA A 146 19.05 -9.75 4.33
CA ALA A 146 18.37 -8.46 4.42
C ALA A 146 18.52 -7.58 3.16
N ALA A 147 19.73 -7.52 2.60
CA ALA A 147 20.01 -6.74 1.38
C ALA A 147 19.28 -7.28 0.14
N GLU A 148 19.07 -8.58 0.06
CA GLU A 148 18.32 -9.21 -1.03
C GLU A 148 16.81 -8.97 -0.86
N LEU A 149 16.29 -9.14 0.35
CA LEU A 149 14.91 -8.83 0.68
C LEU A 149 14.57 -7.36 0.37
N GLU A 150 15.43 -6.42 0.78
CA GLU A 150 15.24 -5.00 0.49
C GLU A 150 15.17 -4.72 -1.02
N ARG A 151 16.06 -5.32 -1.81
CA ARG A 151 16.05 -5.19 -3.28
C ARG A 151 14.76 -5.74 -3.90
N LEU A 152 14.29 -6.90 -3.44
CA LEU A 152 13.03 -7.48 -3.92
C LEU A 152 11.84 -6.59 -3.58
N LEU A 153 11.76 -6.11 -2.34
CA LEU A 153 10.69 -5.21 -1.91
C LEU A 153 10.70 -3.89 -2.68
N GLU A 154 11.87 -3.30 -2.94
CA GLU A 154 12.01 -2.12 -3.80
C GLU A 154 11.53 -2.38 -5.23
N GLY A 155 11.76 -3.59 -5.74
CA GLY A 155 11.31 -4.02 -7.06
C GLY A 155 9.77 -4.03 -7.19
N VAL A 156 9.06 -4.43 -6.15
CA VAL A 156 7.59 -4.61 -6.18
C VAL A 156 6.81 -3.48 -5.52
N ARG A 157 7.43 -2.61 -4.72
CA ARG A 157 6.73 -1.59 -3.91
C ARG A 157 5.78 -0.70 -4.71
N GLY A 158 6.08 -0.46 -6.00
CA GLY A 158 5.24 0.33 -6.90
C GLY A 158 3.87 -0.28 -7.18
N ASN A 159 3.74 -1.60 -7.02
CA ASN A 159 2.53 -2.37 -7.30
C ASN A 159 1.69 -2.63 -6.03
N LEU A 160 2.25 -2.35 -4.85
CA LEU A 160 1.57 -2.63 -3.60
C LEU A 160 0.50 -1.57 -3.29
N ALA A 161 -0.73 -1.99 -3.13
CA ALA A 161 -1.78 -1.20 -2.49
C ALA A 161 -1.83 -1.48 -0.98
N THR A 162 -1.55 -2.73 -0.59
CA THR A 162 -1.48 -3.20 0.79
C THR A 162 -0.34 -4.21 0.95
N LEU A 163 0.05 -4.52 2.18
CA LEU A 163 1.02 -5.59 2.44
C LEU A 163 0.46 -6.99 2.09
N GLY A 164 -0.87 -7.11 1.98
CA GLY A 164 -1.52 -8.35 1.54
C GLY A 164 -1.20 -8.73 0.09
N ASP A 165 -0.72 -7.79 -0.71
CA ASP A 165 -0.36 -8.01 -2.11
C ASP A 165 1.04 -8.66 -2.26
N LEU A 166 1.87 -8.60 -1.19
CA LEU A 166 3.26 -9.07 -1.22
C LEU A 166 3.43 -10.53 -1.68
N PRO A 167 2.67 -11.52 -1.19
CA PRO A 167 2.87 -12.90 -1.64
C PRO A 167 2.71 -13.04 -3.15
N GLY A 168 1.70 -12.37 -3.70
CA GLY A 168 1.46 -12.37 -5.14
C GLY A 168 2.56 -11.65 -5.92
N GLU A 169 2.98 -10.47 -5.47
CA GLU A 169 3.98 -9.67 -6.18
C GLU A 169 5.40 -10.26 -6.08
N LEU A 170 5.70 -11.00 -5.01
CA LEU A 170 7.00 -11.66 -4.83
C LEU A 170 7.09 -13.05 -5.49
N ALA A 171 5.96 -13.71 -5.77
CA ALA A 171 5.96 -15.06 -6.35
C ALA A 171 6.87 -15.21 -7.59
N PRO A 172 6.88 -14.28 -8.57
CA PRO A 172 7.74 -14.40 -9.74
C PRO A 172 9.24 -14.43 -9.45
N PHE A 173 9.66 -13.91 -8.30
CA PHE A 173 11.07 -13.84 -7.89
C PHE A 173 11.49 -15.00 -7.00
N LEU A 174 10.53 -15.71 -6.40
CA LEU A 174 10.77 -16.76 -5.42
C LEU A 174 10.58 -18.16 -6.00
N GLU A 175 9.94 -18.27 -7.16
CA GLU A 175 9.66 -19.52 -7.84
C GLU A 175 10.59 -19.69 -9.04
N GLU A 176 11.29 -20.82 -9.15
CA GLU A 176 12.13 -21.11 -10.31
C GLU A 176 11.35 -21.13 -11.63
N ARG A 177 10.08 -21.50 -11.58
CA ARG A 177 9.18 -21.57 -12.73
C ARG A 177 7.77 -21.14 -12.30
N PRO A 178 7.48 -19.85 -12.30
CA PRO A 178 6.14 -19.37 -11.97
C PRO A 178 5.14 -19.91 -13.01
N ALA A 179 4.04 -20.48 -12.52
CA ALA A 179 2.95 -20.92 -13.39
C ALA A 179 2.31 -19.67 -14.05
N PRO A 180 2.16 -19.65 -15.39
CA PRO A 180 1.57 -18.49 -16.04
C PRO A 180 0.09 -18.35 -15.66
N GLU A 181 -0.32 -17.12 -15.36
CA GLU A 181 -1.73 -16.78 -15.22
C GLU A 181 -2.49 -17.03 -16.53
N PRO A 182 -3.81 -17.24 -16.50
CA PRO A 182 -4.59 -17.57 -17.72
C PRO A 182 -4.38 -16.57 -18.87
N GLU A 183 -4.28 -15.28 -18.57
CA GLU A 183 -4.04 -14.22 -19.55
C GLU A 183 -2.63 -14.31 -20.15
N ALA A 184 -1.62 -14.60 -19.31
CA ALA A 184 -0.25 -14.80 -19.76
C ALA A 184 -0.12 -16.09 -20.59
N ALA A 185 -0.77 -17.17 -20.19
CA ALA A 185 -0.83 -18.39 -20.97
C ALA A 185 -1.41 -18.14 -22.37
N ALA A 186 -2.53 -17.43 -22.47
CA ALA A 186 -3.14 -17.03 -23.73
C ALA A 186 -2.21 -16.16 -24.59
N ALA A 187 -1.45 -15.23 -23.97
CA ALA A 187 -0.48 -14.40 -24.68
C ALA A 187 0.71 -15.20 -25.25
N LEU A 188 0.99 -16.40 -24.73
CA LEU A 188 2.05 -17.31 -25.18
C LEU A 188 1.57 -18.36 -26.20
N GLU A 189 0.26 -18.52 -26.41
CA GLU A 189 -0.27 -19.48 -27.38
C GLU A 189 0.17 -19.23 -28.84
N PRO A 190 0.27 -17.98 -29.35
CA PRO A 190 0.69 -17.75 -30.73
C PRO A 190 2.10 -18.26 -30.99
N ALA A 191 2.31 -18.97 -32.12
CA ALA A 191 3.62 -19.47 -32.50
C ALA A 191 4.69 -18.37 -32.59
N ALA A 192 4.29 -17.17 -33.01
CA ALA A 192 5.15 -16.00 -33.08
C ALA A 192 5.59 -15.50 -31.68
N ALA A 193 4.73 -15.62 -30.67
CA ALA A 193 5.07 -15.29 -29.28
C ALA A 193 6.11 -16.29 -28.72
N ARG A 194 5.89 -17.59 -28.95
CA ARG A 194 6.84 -18.63 -28.54
C ARG A 194 8.20 -18.50 -29.22
N ALA A 195 8.22 -18.20 -30.52
CA ALA A 195 9.46 -17.96 -31.26
C ALA A 195 10.22 -16.75 -30.68
N LEU A 196 9.49 -15.64 -30.39
CA LEU A 196 10.08 -14.47 -29.73
C LEU A 196 10.69 -14.81 -28.37
N CYS A 197 9.99 -15.57 -27.52
CA CYS A 197 10.50 -15.97 -26.22
C CYS A 197 11.74 -16.86 -26.33
N GLY A 198 11.79 -17.77 -27.31
CA GLY A 198 12.97 -18.59 -27.57
C GLY A 198 14.20 -17.76 -27.99
N GLU A 199 14.00 -16.80 -28.89
CA GLU A 199 15.05 -15.86 -29.31
C GLU A 199 15.53 -14.95 -28.17
N LEU A 200 14.61 -14.49 -27.31
CA LEU A 200 14.94 -13.72 -26.11
C LEU A 200 15.75 -14.55 -25.11
N ALA A 201 15.32 -15.78 -24.83
CA ALA A 201 16.02 -16.66 -23.92
C ALA A 201 17.46 -16.93 -24.38
N ALA A 202 17.68 -17.22 -25.68
CA ALA A 202 18.99 -17.41 -26.24
C ALA A 202 19.87 -16.15 -26.15
N ALA A 203 19.29 -14.98 -26.46
CA ALA A 203 20.02 -13.72 -26.43
C ALA A 203 20.37 -13.27 -25.01
N LEU A 204 19.46 -13.45 -24.04
CA LEU A 204 19.68 -13.12 -22.64
C LEU A 204 20.68 -14.07 -21.98
N GLY A 205 20.62 -15.37 -22.30
CA GLY A 205 21.59 -16.35 -21.82
C GLY A 205 23.02 -16.14 -22.34
N GLY A 206 23.18 -15.33 -23.39
CA GLY A 206 24.49 -14.93 -23.94
C GLY A 206 25.07 -13.65 -23.32
N LEU A 207 24.38 -12.99 -22.38
CA LEU A 207 24.92 -11.81 -21.71
C LEU A 207 26.06 -12.20 -20.76
N ALA A 208 27.20 -11.50 -20.88
CA ALA A 208 28.34 -11.74 -19.99
C ALA A 208 28.08 -11.29 -18.55
N GLU A 209 27.35 -10.20 -18.40
CA GLU A 209 26.91 -9.66 -17.11
C GLU A 209 25.46 -9.18 -17.22
N TRP A 210 24.71 -9.43 -16.17
CA TRP A 210 23.33 -8.96 -16.08
C TRP A 210 23.28 -7.48 -15.70
N SER A 211 22.54 -6.68 -16.48
CA SER A 211 22.24 -5.29 -16.17
C SER A 211 20.90 -4.89 -16.77
N GLU A 212 20.21 -3.92 -16.18
CA GLU A 212 18.97 -3.38 -16.74
C GLU A 212 19.14 -2.83 -18.16
N GLU A 213 20.27 -2.18 -18.42
CA GLU A 213 20.58 -1.62 -19.75
C GLU A 213 20.85 -2.75 -20.76
N GLY A 214 21.61 -3.78 -20.35
CA GLY A 214 21.86 -4.98 -21.15
C GLY A 214 20.56 -5.68 -21.51
N PHE A 215 19.65 -5.86 -20.56
CA PHE A 215 18.32 -6.42 -20.82
C PHE A 215 17.51 -5.56 -21.81
N LYS A 216 17.42 -4.24 -21.57
CA LYS A 216 16.66 -3.31 -22.41
C LYS A 216 17.22 -3.25 -23.83
N SER A 217 18.53 -3.29 -24.01
CA SER A 217 19.16 -3.31 -25.33
C SER A 217 18.92 -4.64 -26.05
N THR A 218 19.06 -5.77 -25.34
CA THR A 218 18.84 -7.12 -25.90
C THR A 218 17.40 -7.32 -26.37
N ILE A 219 16.40 -6.98 -25.55
CA ILE A 219 15.00 -7.13 -25.95
C ILE A 219 14.65 -6.26 -27.17
N ARG A 220 15.18 -5.04 -27.25
CA ARG A 220 14.99 -4.16 -28.42
C ARG A 220 15.69 -4.72 -29.67
N ALA A 221 16.88 -5.27 -29.55
CA ALA A 221 17.61 -5.87 -30.67
C ALA A 221 16.89 -7.10 -31.22
N VAL A 222 16.40 -7.99 -30.35
CA VAL A 222 15.57 -9.14 -30.75
C VAL A 222 14.27 -8.66 -31.41
N GLY A 223 13.60 -7.66 -30.84
CA GLY A 223 12.40 -7.06 -31.41
C GLY A 223 12.63 -6.51 -32.83
N ALA A 224 13.72 -5.76 -33.02
CA ALA A 224 14.08 -5.20 -34.33
C ALA A 224 14.34 -6.32 -35.36
N ARG A 225 15.05 -7.39 -34.97
CA ARG A 225 15.34 -8.55 -35.84
C ARG A 225 14.07 -9.29 -36.27
N LEU A 226 13.09 -9.42 -35.38
CA LEU A 226 11.81 -10.10 -35.65
C LEU A 226 10.72 -9.18 -36.17
N GLY A 227 11.00 -7.87 -36.35
CA GLY A 227 10.02 -6.88 -36.78
C GLY A 227 8.90 -6.62 -35.77
N ARG A 228 9.16 -6.88 -34.46
CA ARG A 228 8.20 -6.71 -33.38
C ARG A 228 8.48 -5.46 -32.56
N ARG A 229 7.41 -4.75 -32.15
CA ARG A 229 7.50 -3.51 -31.36
C ARG A 229 6.34 -3.40 -30.39
N GLY A 230 6.50 -2.52 -29.38
CA GLY A 230 5.43 -2.19 -28.43
C GLY A 230 4.83 -3.45 -27.79
N ARG A 231 3.51 -3.54 -27.79
CA ARG A 231 2.78 -4.63 -27.15
C ARG A 231 3.19 -6.01 -27.68
N GLU A 232 3.38 -6.16 -28.99
CA GLU A 232 3.76 -7.44 -29.62
C GLU A 232 5.13 -7.96 -29.19
N LEU A 233 6.02 -7.09 -28.69
CA LEU A 233 7.33 -7.43 -28.17
C LEU A 233 7.28 -7.68 -26.65
N PHE A 234 6.67 -6.75 -25.91
CA PHE A 234 6.77 -6.75 -24.45
C PHE A 234 5.74 -7.65 -23.76
N GLU A 235 4.55 -7.88 -24.34
CA GLU A 235 3.51 -8.71 -23.73
C GLU A 235 3.95 -10.20 -23.67
N PRO A 236 4.45 -10.85 -24.74
CA PRO A 236 4.97 -12.22 -24.64
C PRO A 236 6.18 -12.33 -23.72
N ALA A 237 7.10 -11.36 -23.75
CA ALA A 237 8.24 -11.35 -22.85
C ALA A 237 7.81 -11.27 -21.36
N ARG A 238 6.81 -10.43 -21.09
CA ARG A 238 6.23 -10.29 -19.76
C ARG A 238 5.44 -11.54 -19.35
N ALA A 239 4.72 -12.16 -20.26
CA ALA A 239 4.03 -13.42 -20.00
C ALA A 239 4.99 -14.57 -19.70
N ALA A 240 6.16 -14.59 -20.36
CA ALA A 240 7.16 -15.68 -20.22
C ALA A 240 8.02 -15.56 -18.97
N LEU A 241 8.41 -14.34 -18.55
CA LEU A 241 9.33 -14.13 -17.43
C LEU A 241 8.62 -14.22 -16.07
N PRO A 242 7.69 -13.30 -15.70
CA PRO A 242 6.99 -13.40 -14.42
C PRO A 242 5.71 -14.25 -14.47
N GLY A 243 5.33 -14.81 -15.61
CA GLY A 243 4.07 -15.53 -15.75
C GLY A 243 2.82 -14.64 -15.77
N ARG A 244 2.96 -13.33 -16.02
CA ARG A 244 1.87 -12.32 -15.95
C ARG A 244 2.01 -11.28 -17.06
N VAL A 245 0.88 -10.71 -17.51
CA VAL A 245 0.89 -9.60 -18.48
C VAL A 245 1.05 -8.23 -17.81
N HIS A 246 0.82 -8.16 -16.51
CA HIS A 246 1.01 -6.97 -15.65
C HIS A 246 1.97 -7.29 -14.49
N GLY A 247 2.56 -6.27 -13.88
CA GLY A 247 3.46 -6.46 -12.73
C GLY A 247 4.72 -5.60 -12.78
N PRO A 248 5.78 -5.98 -12.03
CA PRO A 248 7.01 -5.22 -11.92
C PRO A 248 7.73 -5.03 -13.27
N GLU A 249 8.67 -4.10 -13.33
CA GLU A 249 9.45 -3.85 -14.54
C GLU A 249 10.25 -5.10 -14.94
N LEU A 250 10.16 -5.48 -16.23
CA LEU A 250 10.81 -6.69 -16.77
C LEU A 250 12.30 -6.82 -16.43
N PRO A 251 13.13 -5.75 -16.51
CA PRO A 251 14.54 -5.86 -16.18
C PRO A 251 14.84 -6.24 -14.73
N ARG A 252 13.86 -6.10 -13.84
CA ARG A 252 13.98 -6.43 -12.41
C ARG A 252 13.54 -7.86 -12.10
N VAL A 253 12.75 -8.46 -12.99
CA VAL A 253 12.24 -9.83 -12.83
C VAL A 253 13.12 -10.85 -13.55
N ALA A 254 13.76 -10.44 -14.62
CA ALA A 254 14.66 -11.27 -15.40
C ALA A 254 16.05 -11.32 -14.76
#